data_5f81ab775a675d9bbbde41ef878273aa
#
_entry.id   5f81ab775a675d9bbbde41ef878273aa
#
_cell.length_a   1.000
_cell.length_b   1.000
_cell.length_c   1.000
_cell.angle_alpha   90.00
_cell.angle_beta   90.00
_cell.angle_gamma   90.00
#
_symmetry.space_group_name_H-M   'P 1'
#
loop_
_entity.id
_entity.type
_entity.pdbx_description
1 polymer ?
#
loop_
_entity_poly.entity_id
_entity_poly.type
_entity_poly.pdbx_seq_one_letter_code
_entity_poly.pdbx_strand_id
1 'polypeptide(L)'
;EVIKVSFQANNIRLEDGRILYFDQLVFAVGSMGTTFGLPGVEENALQMKSLFEARAIRNRLLRTYEDVETGAKPKEALWVVVVGGGPTGVEISGAVAELQKSMHREFPKIAENASVTLVEAGPRLLPSFGEKSSGRAKGDLEHLGVQVKVDSAVDRMYPSDVHLKSGEVLPAGTIIWAAGVAAPAEWNDLGETDRSNRLVVSDTLRLQSNVWVVGDVAHVASKGKPPLPMVASVAMQQGRYVAASIEKILGGQEPKPFTYKDKGQMATIGRRRAVVELPSGPAMHGTLAWLSWLGLHVFYLAGGRNRVSVIADWFWNYISWGIGPKRPVID
;
A
#
# COMPACT_ATOMS: atom_id res chain seq x y z
N GLU A 1 -19.80 -10.12 8.59
CA GLU A 1 -18.96 -9.01 9.09
C GLU A 1 -19.13 -8.85 10.59
N VAL A 2 -18.10 -8.33 11.33
CA VAL A 2 -18.20 -7.95 12.75
C VAL A 2 -18.67 -6.51 12.83
N ILE A 3 -19.78 -6.25 13.53
CA ILE A 3 -20.35 -4.90 13.66
C ILE A 3 -20.25 -4.33 15.07
N LYS A 4 -19.92 -5.17 16.07
CA LYS A 4 -19.75 -4.72 17.46
C LYS A 4 -18.86 -5.67 18.24
N VAL A 5 -18.04 -5.11 19.11
CA VAL A 5 -17.25 -5.84 20.11
C VAL A 5 -17.71 -5.40 21.50
N SER A 6 -17.94 -6.36 22.41
CA SER A 6 -18.26 -6.09 23.81
C SER A 6 -17.22 -6.77 24.70
N PHE A 7 -16.34 -5.99 25.29
CA PHE A 7 -15.32 -6.49 26.21
C PHE A 7 -15.93 -6.96 27.54
N GLN A 8 -16.97 -6.29 28.03
CA GLN A 8 -17.65 -6.67 29.28
C GLN A 8 -18.35 -8.03 29.19
N ALA A 9 -18.93 -8.32 28.01
CA ALA A 9 -19.66 -9.57 27.78
C ALA A 9 -18.79 -10.65 27.09
N ASN A 10 -17.54 -10.37 26.80
CA ASN A 10 -16.61 -11.24 26.06
C ASN A 10 -17.24 -11.80 24.78
N ASN A 11 -17.86 -10.93 23.97
CA ASN A 11 -18.48 -11.36 22.73
C ASN A 11 -18.30 -10.36 21.58
N ILE A 12 -18.48 -10.87 20.36
CA ILE A 12 -18.60 -10.08 19.15
C ILE A 12 -19.97 -10.33 18.52
N ARG A 13 -20.54 -9.29 17.91
CA ARG A 13 -21.78 -9.37 17.16
C ARG A 13 -21.50 -9.28 15.67
N LEU A 14 -22.07 -10.20 14.92
CA LEU A 14 -21.99 -10.22 13.47
C LEU A 14 -23.17 -9.47 12.84
N GLU A 15 -23.01 -9.06 11.58
CA GLU A 15 -24.02 -8.38 10.77
C GLU A 15 -25.31 -9.19 10.63
N ASP A 16 -25.20 -10.54 10.53
CA ASP A 16 -26.32 -11.47 10.47
C ASP A 16 -27.03 -11.70 11.84
N GLY A 17 -26.64 -10.95 12.87
CA GLY A 17 -27.23 -10.98 14.21
C GLY A 17 -26.62 -12.04 15.14
N ARG A 18 -25.76 -12.95 14.67
CA ARG A 18 -25.10 -13.95 15.52
C ARG A 18 -24.19 -13.28 16.56
N ILE A 19 -24.12 -13.86 17.73
CA ILE A 19 -23.22 -13.48 18.81
C ILE A 19 -22.21 -14.63 19.02
N LEU A 20 -20.92 -14.31 18.97
CA LEU A 20 -19.85 -15.25 19.23
C LEU A 20 -19.13 -14.85 20.52
N TYR A 21 -19.01 -15.77 21.46
CA TYR A 21 -18.27 -15.55 22.72
C TYR A 21 -16.82 -15.95 22.54
N PHE A 22 -15.90 -15.28 23.25
CA PHE A 22 -14.48 -15.55 23.20
C PHE A 22 -13.86 -15.59 24.60
N ASP A 23 -12.90 -16.47 24.80
CA ASP A 23 -11.99 -16.47 25.94
C ASP A 23 -10.80 -15.53 25.68
N GLN A 24 -10.33 -15.50 24.45
CA GLN A 24 -9.28 -14.62 23.96
C GLN A 24 -9.70 -14.03 22.61
N LEU A 25 -9.55 -12.72 22.44
CA LEU A 25 -9.82 -12.02 21.18
C LEU A 25 -8.51 -11.45 20.61
N VAL A 26 -8.24 -11.74 19.35
CA VAL A 26 -7.15 -11.10 18.59
C VAL A 26 -7.76 -10.15 17.56
N PHE A 27 -7.57 -8.86 17.75
CA PHE A 27 -8.06 -7.81 16.88
C PHE A 27 -6.98 -7.47 15.84
N ALA A 28 -7.22 -7.84 14.57
CA ALA A 28 -6.25 -7.78 13.49
C ALA A 28 -6.85 -7.22 12.20
N VAL A 29 -7.68 -6.19 12.30
CA VAL A 29 -8.45 -5.60 11.17
C VAL A 29 -7.60 -4.83 10.17
N GLY A 30 -6.32 -4.57 10.48
CA GLY A 30 -5.38 -3.93 9.56
C GLY A 30 -5.62 -2.43 9.41
N SER A 31 -5.39 -1.93 8.20
CA SER A 31 -5.54 -0.52 7.83
C SER A 31 -6.26 -0.38 6.49
N MET A 32 -6.83 0.79 6.27
CA MET A 32 -7.47 1.22 5.03
C MET A 32 -6.81 2.50 4.51
N GLY A 33 -7.06 2.86 3.26
CA GLY A 33 -6.63 4.15 2.73
C GLY A 33 -7.28 5.30 3.50
N THR A 34 -6.53 6.36 3.73
CA THR A 34 -7.07 7.59 4.33
C THR A 34 -6.89 8.76 3.38
N THR A 35 -7.93 9.58 3.28
CA THR A 35 -7.93 10.81 2.47
C THR A 35 -7.40 12.02 3.24
N PHE A 36 -7.10 11.86 4.53
CA PHE A 36 -6.78 12.96 5.46
C PHE A 36 -7.82 14.09 5.47
N GLY A 37 -9.06 13.80 5.03
CA GLY A 37 -10.12 14.79 4.92
C GLY A 37 -9.88 15.86 3.84
N LEU A 38 -8.96 15.64 2.90
CA LEU A 38 -8.72 16.56 1.81
C LEU A 38 -9.91 16.59 0.84
N PRO A 39 -10.40 17.81 0.47
CA PRO A 39 -11.57 17.95 -0.38
C PRO A 39 -11.40 17.28 -1.75
N GLY A 40 -12.40 16.51 -2.15
CA GLY A 40 -12.50 15.87 -3.46
C GLY A 40 -11.65 14.63 -3.65
N VAL A 41 -10.89 14.16 -2.64
CA VAL A 41 -10.07 12.95 -2.74
C VAL A 41 -10.93 11.69 -2.80
N GLU A 42 -11.95 11.62 -1.93
CA GLU A 42 -12.84 10.46 -1.85
C GLU A 42 -13.66 10.28 -3.13
N GLU A 43 -14.11 11.37 -3.73
CA GLU A 43 -14.98 11.36 -4.91
C GLU A 43 -14.21 11.19 -6.23
N ASN A 44 -12.96 11.67 -6.29
CA ASN A 44 -12.25 11.82 -7.58
C ASN A 44 -10.99 10.95 -7.71
N ALA A 45 -10.49 10.35 -6.62
CA ALA A 45 -9.27 9.55 -6.68
C ALA A 45 -9.55 8.06 -6.47
N LEU A 46 -8.83 7.23 -7.22
CA LEU A 46 -8.79 5.78 -7.00
C LEU A 46 -7.77 5.48 -5.91
N GLN A 47 -8.17 4.74 -4.90
CA GLN A 47 -7.26 4.28 -3.85
C GLN A 47 -6.49 3.02 -4.29
N MET A 48 -5.33 2.76 -3.66
CA MET A 48 -4.50 1.61 -3.95
C MET A 48 -4.10 0.90 -2.65
N LYS A 49 -4.96 0.02 -2.16
CA LYS A 49 -4.71 -0.79 -0.95
C LYS A 49 -5.05 -2.27 -1.16
N SER A 50 -6.05 -2.57 -1.97
CA SER A 50 -6.58 -3.93 -2.20
C SER A 50 -6.36 -4.40 -3.64
N LEU A 51 -6.48 -5.72 -3.87
CA LEU A 51 -6.47 -6.30 -5.21
C LEU A 51 -7.63 -5.78 -6.08
N PHE A 52 -8.79 -5.54 -5.46
CA PHE A 52 -9.96 -4.98 -6.14
C PHE A 52 -9.64 -3.57 -6.69
N GLU A 53 -9.07 -2.72 -5.88
CA GLU A 53 -8.66 -1.36 -6.28
C GLU A 53 -7.57 -1.38 -7.36
N ALA A 54 -6.59 -2.28 -7.24
CA ALA A 54 -5.57 -2.47 -8.28
C ALA A 54 -6.17 -2.86 -9.64
N ARG A 55 -7.17 -3.76 -9.64
CA ARG A 55 -7.93 -4.13 -10.84
C ARG A 55 -8.74 -2.95 -11.39
N ALA A 56 -9.41 -2.20 -10.52
CA ALA A 56 -10.17 -1.01 -10.90
C ALA A 56 -9.28 0.04 -11.59
N ILE A 57 -8.10 0.33 -11.01
CA ILE A 57 -7.10 1.22 -11.61
C ILE A 57 -6.69 0.70 -13.00
N ARG A 58 -6.26 -0.57 -13.09
CA ARG A 58 -5.85 -1.17 -14.36
C ARG A 58 -6.95 -1.08 -15.41
N ASN A 59 -8.17 -1.47 -15.07
CA ASN A 59 -9.29 -1.49 -15.99
C ASN A 59 -9.67 -0.05 -16.41
N ARG A 60 -9.64 0.91 -15.47
CA ARG A 60 -9.85 2.33 -15.80
C ARG A 60 -8.83 2.84 -16.82
N LEU A 61 -7.54 2.55 -16.61
CA LEU A 61 -6.49 2.96 -17.52
C LEU A 61 -6.69 2.35 -18.93
N LEU A 62 -6.93 1.05 -19.03
CA LEU A 62 -7.13 0.38 -20.32
C LEU A 62 -8.34 0.92 -21.08
N ARG A 63 -9.50 1.06 -20.39
CA ARG A 63 -10.70 1.66 -21.01
C ARG A 63 -10.47 3.09 -21.47
N THR A 64 -9.66 3.86 -20.75
CA THR A 64 -9.34 5.23 -21.16
C THR A 64 -8.59 5.26 -22.49
N TYR A 65 -7.72 4.30 -22.79
CA TYR A 65 -7.10 4.20 -24.13
C TYR A 65 -8.14 3.94 -25.22
N GLU A 66 -9.10 3.03 -24.98
CA GLU A 66 -10.19 2.74 -25.92
C GLU A 66 -11.08 3.98 -26.14
N ASP A 67 -11.44 4.70 -25.07
CA ASP A 67 -12.25 5.93 -25.13
C ASP A 67 -11.55 7.03 -25.92
N VAL A 68 -10.23 7.20 -25.76
CA VAL A 68 -9.46 8.21 -26.49
C VAL A 68 -9.26 7.82 -27.95
N GLU A 69 -9.01 6.55 -28.27
CA GLU A 69 -8.85 6.05 -29.65
C GLU A 69 -10.14 6.21 -30.45
N THR A 70 -11.28 6.02 -29.82
CA THR A 70 -12.61 6.21 -30.45
C THR A 70 -13.06 7.68 -30.48
N GLY A 71 -12.31 8.59 -29.88
CA GLY A 71 -12.67 10.00 -29.77
C GLY A 71 -13.73 10.32 -28.69
N ALA A 72 -14.12 9.34 -27.86
CA ALA A 72 -15.07 9.53 -26.77
C ALA A 72 -14.50 10.42 -25.64
N LYS A 73 -13.15 10.45 -25.50
CA LYS A 73 -12.45 11.31 -24.55
C LYS A 73 -11.28 12.04 -25.22
N PRO A 74 -10.89 13.21 -24.68
CA PRO A 74 -9.72 13.94 -25.14
C PRO A 74 -8.41 13.22 -24.72
N LYS A 75 -7.29 13.57 -25.34
CA LYS A 75 -5.98 12.94 -25.10
C LYS A 75 -5.48 13.13 -23.66
N GLU A 76 -5.85 14.23 -23.04
CA GLU A 76 -5.54 14.56 -21.66
C GLU A 76 -6.12 13.52 -20.66
N ALA A 77 -7.14 12.76 -21.07
CA ALA A 77 -7.67 11.65 -20.28
C ALA A 77 -6.62 10.55 -20.02
N LEU A 78 -5.54 10.48 -20.83
CA LEU A 78 -4.41 9.56 -20.62
C LEU A 78 -3.40 10.04 -19.56
N TRP A 79 -3.56 11.25 -19.02
CA TRP A 79 -2.68 11.78 -18.00
C TRP A 79 -3.06 11.21 -16.62
N VAL A 80 -2.06 10.65 -15.94
CA VAL A 80 -2.24 10.03 -14.63
C VAL A 80 -1.46 10.82 -13.59
N VAL A 81 -2.14 11.22 -12.52
CA VAL A 81 -1.49 11.82 -11.34
C VAL A 81 -1.55 10.81 -10.20
N VAL A 82 -0.39 10.44 -9.67
CA VAL A 82 -0.25 9.60 -8.47
C VAL A 82 0.15 10.50 -7.31
N VAL A 83 -0.58 10.43 -6.20
CA VAL A 83 -0.32 11.24 -5.02
C VAL A 83 0.19 10.39 -3.87
N GLY A 84 1.39 10.73 -3.38
CA GLY A 84 2.11 10.05 -2.31
C GLY A 84 3.40 9.38 -2.79
N GLY A 85 4.54 9.84 -2.30
CA GLY A 85 5.88 9.35 -2.66
C GLY A 85 6.40 8.22 -1.76
N GLY A 86 5.53 7.57 -0.98
CA GLY A 86 5.86 6.36 -0.23
C GLY A 86 6.05 5.13 -1.13
N PRO A 87 6.34 3.94 -0.56
CA PRO A 87 6.55 2.72 -1.35
C PRO A 87 5.42 2.44 -2.34
N THR A 88 4.16 2.51 -1.92
CA THR A 88 2.99 2.26 -2.78
C THR A 88 2.94 3.22 -3.96
N GLY A 89 3.15 4.53 -3.74
CA GLY A 89 3.11 5.51 -4.83
C GLY A 89 4.26 5.36 -5.81
N VAL A 90 5.45 5.03 -5.33
CA VAL A 90 6.61 4.72 -6.18
C VAL A 90 6.34 3.48 -7.03
N GLU A 91 5.86 2.39 -6.42
CA GLU A 91 5.54 1.13 -7.10
C GLU A 91 4.45 1.30 -8.16
N ILE A 92 3.34 1.98 -7.83
CA ILE A 92 2.25 2.18 -8.78
C ILE A 92 2.63 3.13 -9.91
N SER A 93 3.42 4.19 -9.64
CA SER A 93 3.90 5.10 -10.68
C SER A 93 4.75 4.40 -11.72
N GLY A 94 5.68 3.54 -11.27
CA GLY A 94 6.49 2.72 -12.16
C GLY A 94 5.64 1.71 -12.96
N ALA A 95 4.70 1.03 -12.30
CA ALA A 95 3.81 0.07 -12.95
C ALA A 95 2.91 0.73 -14.01
N VAL A 96 2.37 1.93 -13.73
CA VAL A 96 1.55 2.72 -14.68
C VAL A 96 2.40 3.16 -15.86
N ALA A 97 3.60 3.69 -15.64
CA ALA A 97 4.51 4.10 -16.71
C ALA A 97 4.88 2.92 -17.63
N GLU A 98 5.17 1.75 -17.06
CA GLU A 98 5.42 0.53 -17.84
C GLU A 98 4.17 0.05 -18.60
N LEU A 99 2.98 0.14 -18.01
CA LEU A 99 1.72 -0.15 -18.69
C LEU A 99 1.54 0.81 -19.88
N GLN A 100 1.65 2.12 -19.69
CA GLN A 100 1.54 3.11 -20.74
C GLN A 100 2.52 2.86 -21.89
N LYS A 101 3.77 2.52 -21.56
CA LYS A 101 4.77 2.13 -22.57
C LYS A 101 4.35 0.89 -23.36
N SER A 102 3.68 -0.08 -22.74
CA SER A 102 3.20 -1.27 -23.43
C SER A 102 2.05 -0.98 -24.40
N MET A 103 1.29 0.11 -24.18
CA MET A 103 0.15 0.53 -25.02
C MET A 103 0.56 1.06 -26.39
N HIS A 104 1.83 1.46 -26.59
CA HIS A 104 2.31 1.90 -27.93
C HIS A 104 2.10 0.86 -29.04
N ARG A 105 1.98 -0.41 -28.70
CA ARG A 105 1.70 -1.46 -29.71
C ARG A 105 0.26 -1.51 -30.14
N GLU A 106 -0.67 -1.30 -29.20
CA GLU A 106 -2.12 -1.39 -29.43
C GLU A 106 -2.69 -0.05 -29.89
N PHE A 107 -2.14 1.05 -29.37
CA PHE A 107 -2.62 2.40 -29.57
C PHE A 107 -1.47 3.36 -30.03
N PRO A 108 -0.79 3.07 -31.15
CA PRO A 108 0.43 3.80 -31.54
C PRO A 108 0.21 5.30 -31.77
N LYS A 109 -1.01 5.71 -32.15
CA LYS A 109 -1.33 7.11 -32.47
C LYS A 109 -1.56 7.98 -31.22
N ILE A 110 -1.98 7.39 -30.12
CA ILE A 110 -2.38 8.14 -28.91
C ILE A 110 -1.45 7.88 -27.73
N ALA A 111 -0.73 6.78 -27.70
CA ALA A 111 0.09 6.38 -26.56
C ALA A 111 1.19 7.39 -26.21
N GLU A 112 1.69 8.16 -27.18
CA GLU A 112 2.67 9.24 -26.97
C GLU A 112 2.11 10.41 -26.13
N ASN A 113 0.79 10.55 -26.07
CA ASN A 113 0.16 11.60 -25.26
C ASN A 113 -0.02 11.20 -23.80
N ALA A 114 0.26 9.96 -23.45
CA ALA A 114 0.14 9.47 -22.07
C ALA A 114 1.28 9.98 -21.18
N SER A 115 0.95 10.34 -19.96
CA SER A 115 1.93 10.80 -18.99
C SER A 115 1.59 10.32 -17.57
N VAL A 116 2.63 10.20 -16.72
CA VAL A 116 2.49 9.91 -15.28
C VAL A 116 3.22 11.00 -14.51
N THR A 117 2.53 11.62 -13.57
CA THR A 117 3.11 12.54 -12.60
C THR A 117 2.96 11.98 -11.21
N LEU A 118 4.08 11.82 -10.49
CA LEU A 118 4.09 11.46 -9.06
C LEU A 118 4.28 12.72 -8.23
N VAL A 119 3.34 12.96 -7.32
CA VAL A 119 3.34 14.13 -6.42
C VAL A 119 3.62 13.68 -4.99
N GLU A 120 4.60 14.30 -4.35
CA GLU A 120 4.97 14.05 -2.95
C GLU A 120 5.04 15.38 -2.18
N ALA A 121 4.40 15.42 -1.01
CA ALA A 121 4.36 16.60 -0.16
C ALA A 121 5.71 16.91 0.50
N GLY A 122 6.49 15.88 0.77
CA GLY A 122 7.81 16.01 1.39
C GLY A 122 8.93 16.27 0.38
N PRO A 123 10.15 16.50 0.89
CA PRO A 123 11.30 16.88 0.05
C PRO A 123 11.91 15.72 -0.75
N ARG A 124 11.46 14.48 -0.52
CA ARG A 124 12.00 13.30 -1.21
C ARG A 124 11.03 12.13 -1.24
N LEU A 125 11.18 11.25 -2.21
CA LEU A 125 10.46 9.98 -2.28
C LEU A 125 10.99 9.01 -1.21
N LEU A 126 10.18 8.01 -0.85
CA LEU A 126 10.55 6.97 0.10
C LEU A 126 11.14 7.55 1.40
N PRO A 127 10.40 8.39 2.15
CA PRO A 127 10.94 9.14 3.28
C PRO A 127 11.52 8.24 4.39
N SER A 128 11.08 6.99 4.51
CA SER A 128 11.62 6.01 5.45
C SER A 128 12.96 5.39 5.01
N PHE A 129 13.34 5.52 3.74
CA PHE A 129 14.61 5.04 3.21
C PHE A 129 15.72 6.08 3.34
N GLY A 130 16.97 5.64 3.24
CA GLY A 130 18.12 6.54 3.16
C GLY A 130 18.11 7.39 1.89
N GLU A 131 18.79 8.54 1.93
CA GLU A 131 18.81 9.52 0.82
C GLU A 131 19.31 8.92 -0.51
N LYS A 132 20.28 8.01 -0.46
CA LYS A 132 20.80 7.33 -1.67
C LYS A 132 19.73 6.48 -2.35
N SER A 133 18.95 5.72 -1.59
CA SER A 133 17.85 4.90 -2.12
C SER A 133 16.70 5.78 -2.62
N SER A 134 16.38 6.86 -1.91
CA SER A 134 15.41 7.86 -2.31
C SER A 134 15.80 8.51 -3.66
N GLY A 135 17.03 9.01 -3.78
CA GLY A 135 17.56 9.59 -5.02
C GLY A 135 17.57 8.57 -6.18
N ARG A 136 17.94 7.32 -5.89
CA ARG A 136 17.89 6.23 -6.87
C ARG A 136 16.47 5.96 -7.36
N ALA A 137 15.50 5.88 -6.45
CA ALA A 137 14.11 5.66 -6.80
C ALA A 137 13.56 6.78 -7.69
N LYS A 138 13.87 8.05 -7.36
CA LYS A 138 13.52 9.20 -8.20
C LYS A 138 14.12 9.07 -9.60
N GLY A 139 15.42 8.85 -9.73
CA GLY A 139 16.09 8.72 -11.03
C GLY A 139 15.58 7.53 -11.86
N ASP A 140 15.27 6.40 -11.22
CA ASP A 140 14.68 5.24 -11.92
C ASP A 140 13.27 5.52 -12.42
N LEU A 141 12.42 6.26 -11.67
CA LEU A 141 11.09 6.71 -12.13
C LEU A 141 11.19 7.70 -13.28
N GLU A 142 12.06 8.70 -13.18
CA GLU A 142 12.30 9.68 -14.24
C GLU A 142 12.79 9.00 -15.53
N HIS A 143 13.65 7.99 -15.41
CA HIS A 143 14.08 7.17 -16.56
C HIS A 143 12.93 6.36 -17.19
N LEU A 144 11.90 5.98 -16.42
CA LEU A 144 10.68 5.36 -16.93
C LEU A 144 9.73 6.36 -17.60
N GLY A 145 10.01 7.67 -17.51
CA GLY A 145 9.18 8.76 -18.04
C GLY A 145 8.20 9.35 -17.03
N VAL A 146 8.31 9.01 -15.75
CA VAL A 146 7.48 9.61 -14.70
C VAL A 146 8.01 10.99 -14.34
N GLN A 147 7.13 11.99 -14.33
CA GLN A 147 7.45 13.32 -13.78
C GLN A 147 7.36 13.24 -12.24
N VAL A 148 8.43 13.55 -11.54
CA VAL A 148 8.46 13.50 -10.07
C VAL A 148 8.45 14.93 -9.51
N LYS A 149 7.39 15.26 -8.75
CA LYS A 149 7.21 16.52 -8.05
C LYS A 149 7.29 16.28 -6.54
N VAL A 150 8.39 16.67 -5.93
CA VAL A 150 8.57 16.72 -4.47
C VAL A 150 8.23 18.13 -3.95
N ASP A 151 8.15 18.30 -2.63
CA ASP A 151 7.73 19.57 -1.98
C ASP A 151 6.37 20.08 -2.54
N SER A 152 5.51 19.18 -2.96
CA SER A 152 4.32 19.46 -3.74
C SER A 152 3.06 18.90 -3.05
N ALA A 153 2.65 19.56 -1.95
CA ALA A 153 1.48 19.14 -1.21
C ALA A 153 0.19 19.44 -1.97
N VAL A 154 -0.71 18.45 -2.03
CA VAL A 154 -2.06 18.60 -2.59
C VAL A 154 -2.93 19.43 -1.64
N ASP A 155 -3.74 20.33 -2.21
CA ASP A 155 -4.76 21.09 -1.51
C ASP A 155 -6.15 20.47 -1.68
N ARG A 156 -6.54 20.17 -2.92
CA ARG A 156 -7.84 19.57 -3.27
C ARG A 156 -7.79 18.86 -4.62
N MET A 157 -8.84 18.11 -4.94
CA MET A 157 -8.99 17.41 -6.21
C MET A 157 -10.36 17.65 -6.84
N TYR A 158 -10.35 17.64 -8.17
CA TYR A 158 -11.55 17.68 -9.01
C TYR A 158 -11.54 16.50 -9.99
N PRO A 159 -12.62 16.23 -10.73
CA PRO A 159 -12.69 15.08 -11.63
C PRO A 159 -11.60 15.03 -12.72
N SER A 160 -11.03 16.20 -13.07
CA SER A 160 -10.07 16.35 -14.17
C SER A 160 -8.74 17.00 -13.77
N ASP A 161 -8.53 17.32 -12.51
CA ASP A 161 -7.31 17.99 -12.07
C ASP A 161 -7.03 17.86 -10.56
N VAL A 162 -5.76 18.08 -10.21
CA VAL A 162 -5.25 18.11 -8.84
C VAL A 162 -4.66 19.49 -8.57
N HIS A 163 -5.16 20.16 -7.54
CA HIS A 163 -4.66 21.47 -7.11
C HIS A 163 -3.62 21.30 -6.01
N LEU A 164 -2.46 21.91 -6.20
CA LEU A 164 -1.39 21.93 -5.21
C LEU A 164 -1.51 23.17 -4.31
N LYS A 165 -1.00 23.10 -3.09
CA LYS A 165 -0.94 24.25 -2.18
C LYS A 165 -0.09 25.41 -2.70
N SER A 166 0.78 25.17 -3.67
CA SER A 166 1.55 26.20 -4.38
C SER A 166 0.71 27.06 -5.32
N GLY A 167 -0.54 26.66 -5.62
CA GLY A 167 -1.38 27.25 -6.65
C GLY A 167 -1.24 26.60 -8.03
N GLU A 168 -0.30 25.67 -8.22
CA GLU A 168 -0.18 24.91 -9.46
C GLU A 168 -1.38 23.96 -9.61
N VAL A 169 -1.88 23.82 -10.84
CA VAL A 169 -2.95 22.88 -11.21
C VAL A 169 -2.39 21.83 -12.15
N LEU A 170 -2.57 20.57 -11.80
CA LEU A 170 -2.13 19.42 -12.58
C LEU A 170 -3.34 18.76 -13.24
N PRO A 171 -3.52 18.86 -14.54
CA PRO A 171 -4.58 18.15 -15.25
C PRO A 171 -4.39 16.63 -15.13
N ALA A 172 -5.47 15.89 -14.96
CA ALA A 172 -5.44 14.44 -14.76
C ALA A 172 -6.74 13.78 -15.27
N GLY A 173 -6.62 12.81 -16.16
CA GLY A 173 -7.74 11.95 -16.53
C GLY A 173 -7.95 10.80 -15.54
N THR A 174 -6.93 10.46 -14.78
CA THR A 174 -7.00 9.48 -13.68
C THR A 174 -6.13 9.96 -12.52
N ILE A 175 -6.71 10.00 -11.32
CA ILE A 175 -6.01 10.34 -10.10
C ILE A 175 -5.92 9.08 -9.24
N ILE A 176 -4.71 8.75 -8.76
CA ILE A 176 -4.45 7.62 -7.89
C ILE A 176 -3.94 8.13 -6.55
N TRP A 177 -4.64 7.80 -5.47
CA TRP A 177 -4.28 8.19 -4.12
C TRP A 177 -3.50 7.07 -3.43
N ALA A 178 -2.23 7.33 -3.11
CA ALA A 178 -1.33 6.44 -2.42
C ALA A 178 -0.64 7.11 -1.21
N ALA A 179 -1.23 8.20 -0.69
CA ALA A 179 -0.56 9.09 0.28
C ALA A 179 -0.67 8.65 1.73
N GLY A 180 -1.46 7.65 2.07
CA GLY A 180 -1.51 7.20 3.46
C GLY A 180 -2.51 6.12 3.77
N VAL A 181 -2.28 5.52 4.93
CA VAL A 181 -3.16 4.50 5.52
C VAL A 181 -3.44 4.85 6.98
N ALA A 182 -4.62 4.49 7.45
CA ALA A 182 -5.02 4.59 8.84
C ALA A 182 -5.78 3.34 9.27
N ALA A 183 -5.86 3.06 10.55
CA ALA A 183 -6.76 2.04 11.06
C ALA A 183 -8.22 2.49 10.84
N PRO A 184 -9.17 1.56 10.69
CA PRO A 184 -10.59 1.89 10.53
C PRO A 184 -11.12 2.65 11.74
N ALA A 185 -11.70 3.85 11.51
CA ALA A 185 -12.17 4.74 12.58
C ALA A 185 -13.38 4.20 13.35
N GLU A 186 -14.11 3.26 12.78
CA GLU A 186 -15.26 2.59 13.40
C GLU A 186 -14.93 1.83 14.70
N TRP A 187 -13.62 1.61 14.96
CA TRP A 187 -13.13 0.93 16.18
C TRP A 187 -12.52 1.87 17.21
N ASN A 188 -12.61 3.20 17.02
CA ASN A 188 -11.97 4.17 17.90
C ASN A 188 -12.57 4.19 19.31
N ASP A 189 -13.82 3.78 19.48
CA ASP A 189 -14.52 3.68 20.76
C ASP A 189 -14.07 2.46 21.60
N LEU A 190 -13.24 1.56 21.06
CA LEU A 190 -12.68 0.42 21.79
C LEU A 190 -11.57 0.82 22.76
N GLY A 191 -10.90 1.97 22.57
CA GLY A 191 -9.79 2.41 23.42
C GLY A 191 -9.15 3.72 22.95
N GLU A 192 -8.05 4.10 23.61
CA GLU A 192 -7.25 5.23 23.19
C GLU A 192 -6.63 4.98 21.79
N THR A 193 -6.63 6.01 20.94
CA THR A 193 -6.08 5.94 19.58
C THR A 193 -5.03 7.01 19.31
N ASP A 194 -4.15 6.73 18.36
CA ASP A 194 -3.23 7.73 17.81
C ASP A 194 -3.82 8.49 16.60
N ARG A 195 -3.01 9.35 15.98
CA ARG A 195 -3.40 10.17 14.81
C ARG A 195 -3.80 9.35 13.57
N SER A 196 -3.45 8.09 13.53
CA SER A 196 -3.80 7.16 12.45
C SER A 196 -4.89 6.17 12.87
N ASN A 197 -5.67 6.50 13.90
CA ASN A 197 -6.73 5.68 14.49
C ASN A 197 -6.24 4.32 15.04
N ARG A 198 -4.93 4.14 15.27
CA ARG A 198 -4.42 2.89 15.81
C ARG A 198 -4.68 2.82 17.30
N LEU A 199 -5.21 1.69 17.75
CA LEU A 199 -5.47 1.42 19.16
C LEU A 199 -4.15 1.34 19.95
N VAL A 200 -4.02 2.15 20.98
CA VAL A 200 -2.86 2.15 21.86
C VAL A 200 -2.91 0.93 22.77
N VAL A 201 -1.88 0.11 22.69
CA VAL A 201 -1.79 -1.14 23.45
C VAL A 201 -0.56 -1.16 24.37
N SER A 202 -0.58 -2.05 25.35
CA SER A 202 0.58 -2.29 26.22
C SER A 202 1.78 -2.82 25.42
N ASP A 203 2.93 -2.89 26.08
CA ASP A 203 4.14 -3.51 25.54
C ASP A 203 4.00 -5.03 25.28
N THR A 204 2.97 -5.66 25.84
CA THR A 204 2.57 -7.04 25.53
C THR A 204 1.48 -7.15 24.49
N LEU A 205 1.16 -6.09 23.74
CA LEU A 205 0.12 -6.02 22.69
C LEU A 205 -1.31 -6.24 23.21
N ARG A 206 -1.55 -6.03 24.49
CA ARG A 206 -2.89 -6.15 25.09
C ARG A 206 -3.57 -4.79 25.13
N LEU A 207 -4.83 -4.77 24.71
CA LEU A 207 -5.75 -3.68 24.95
C LEU A 207 -6.45 -3.88 26.29
N GLN A 208 -6.81 -5.14 26.59
CA GLN A 208 -7.33 -5.61 27.88
C GLN A 208 -6.74 -6.99 28.20
N SER A 209 -7.08 -7.56 29.36
CA SER A 209 -6.49 -8.82 29.84
C SER A 209 -6.58 -9.98 28.85
N ASN A 210 -7.69 -10.04 28.10
CA ASN A 210 -7.98 -11.10 27.13
C ASN A 210 -8.19 -10.57 25.69
N VAL A 211 -7.83 -9.30 25.43
CA VAL A 211 -7.97 -8.65 24.12
C VAL A 211 -6.61 -8.17 23.61
N TRP A 212 -6.21 -8.70 22.49
CA TRP A 212 -4.94 -8.43 21.82
C TRP A 212 -5.17 -7.64 20.55
N VAL A 213 -4.28 -6.70 20.24
CA VAL A 213 -4.35 -5.94 19.00
C VAL A 213 -3.03 -6.07 18.27
N VAL A 214 -3.08 -6.43 16.97
CA VAL A 214 -1.90 -6.72 16.15
C VAL A 214 -2.01 -6.11 14.74
N GLY A 215 -0.87 -5.92 14.12
CA GLY A 215 -0.77 -5.37 12.75
C GLY A 215 -0.97 -3.87 12.69
N ASP A 216 -1.47 -3.39 11.55
CA ASP A 216 -1.54 -1.96 11.25
C ASP A 216 -2.50 -1.20 12.20
N VAL A 217 -3.44 -1.87 12.82
CA VAL A 217 -4.39 -1.28 13.79
C VAL A 217 -3.78 -1.10 15.19
N ALA A 218 -2.59 -1.65 15.45
CA ALA A 218 -1.93 -1.60 16.75
C ALA A 218 -0.89 -0.47 16.84
N HIS A 219 -1.01 0.36 17.88
CA HIS A 219 0.04 1.28 18.32
C HIS A 219 0.66 0.75 19.61
N VAL A 220 1.87 0.20 19.50
CA VAL A 220 2.61 -0.26 20.69
C VAL A 220 3.24 0.95 21.39
N ALA A 221 2.77 1.25 22.57
CA ALA A 221 3.30 2.35 23.37
C ALA A 221 4.70 2.00 23.89
N SER A 222 5.73 2.61 23.33
CA SER A 222 7.11 2.52 23.80
C SER A 222 7.60 3.90 24.20
N LYS A 223 7.94 4.10 25.47
CA LYS A 223 8.40 5.40 25.97
C LYS A 223 9.58 5.93 25.13
N GLY A 224 9.40 7.12 24.53
CA GLY A 224 10.46 7.83 23.81
C GLY A 224 10.83 7.26 22.43
N LYS A 225 10.09 6.27 21.91
CA LYS A 225 10.29 5.74 20.55
C LYS A 225 9.07 6.04 19.68
N PRO A 226 9.28 6.30 18.37
CA PRO A 226 8.15 6.41 17.44
C PRO A 226 7.40 5.07 17.38
N PRO A 227 6.10 5.11 17.06
CA PRO A 227 5.31 3.90 16.88
C PRO A 227 5.88 3.04 15.75
N LEU A 228 5.71 1.71 15.87
CA LEU A 228 6.14 0.79 14.82
C LEU A 228 5.42 1.11 13.49
N PRO A 229 6.10 0.94 12.34
CA PRO A 229 5.50 1.20 11.05
C PRO A 229 4.39 0.17 10.72
N MET A 230 3.40 0.60 9.92
CA MET A 230 2.34 -0.26 9.39
C MET A 230 2.86 -1.10 8.23
N VAL A 231 3.62 -2.14 8.53
CA VAL A 231 4.24 -3.02 7.53
C VAL A 231 4.04 -4.50 7.88
N ALA A 232 4.03 -5.35 6.88
CA ALA A 232 3.78 -6.78 7.03
C ALA A 232 4.76 -7.47 7.99
N SER A 233 6.03 -7.05 8.04
CA SER A 233 7.03 -7.63 8.94
C SER A 233 6.72 -7.39 10.41
N VAL A 234 6.10 -6.25 10.76
CA VAL A 234 5.60 -5.95 12.11
C VAL A 234 4.40 -6.84 12.41
N ALA A 235 3.38 -6.83 11.55
CA ALA A 235 2.15 -7.59 11.73
C ALA A 235 2.41 -9.10 11.92
N MET A 236 3.27 -9.69 11.09
CA MET A 236 3.64 -11.12 11.20
C MET A 236 4.37 -11.45 12.50
N GLN A 237 5.25 -10.57 12.99
CA GLN A 237 5.95 -10.80 14.26
C GLN A 237 4.99 -10.64 15.44
N GLN A 238 4.11 -9.66 15.42
CA GLN A 238 3.07 -9.45 16.42
C GLN A 238 2.11 -10.65 16.48
N GLY A 239 1.62 -11.16 15.35
CA GLY A 239 0.73 -12.31 15.32
C GLY A 239 1.37 -13.57 15.94
N ARG A 240 2.64 -13.86 15.58
CA ARG A 240 3.39 -14.99 16.19
C ARG A 240 3.62 -14.81 17.68
N TYR A 241 3.94 -13.60 18.10
CA TYR A 241 4.14 -13.27 19.50
C TYR A 241 2.84 -13.48 20.30
N VAL A 242 1.69 -13.00 19.78
CA VAL A 242 0.40 -13.14 20.47
C VAL A 242 -0.01 -14.61 20.57
N ALA A 243 0.16 -15.41 19.51
CA ALA A 243 -0.11 -16.85 19.57
C ALA A 243 0.69 -17.53 20.68
N ALA A 244 2.00 -17.32 20.72
CA ALA A 244 2.86 -17.89 21.78
C ALA A 244 2.54 -17.31 23.18
N SER A 245 2.04 -16.06 23.26
CA SER A 245 1.66 -15.43 24.52
C SER A 245 0.38 -16.02 25.09
N ILE A 246 -0.61 -16.30 24.24
CA ILE A 246 -1.86 -16.98 24.64
C ILE A 246 -1.55 -18.38 25.17
N GLU A 247 -0.69 -19.15 24.49
CA GLU A 247 -0.26 -20.47 24.98
C GLU A 247 0.38 -20.39 26.38
N LYS A 248 1.25 -19.40 26.62
CA LYS A 248 1.87 -19.19 27.93
C LYS A 248 0.85 -18.89 29.03
N ILE A 249 -0.11 -18.01 28.73
CA ILE A 249 -1.15 -17.64 29.71
C ILE A 249 -2.02 -18.84 30.05
N LEU A 250 -2.39 -19.65 29.08
CA LEU A 250 -3.10 -20.92 29.33
C LEU A 250 -2.28 -21.89 30.20
N GLY A 251 -0.96 -21.81 30.14
CA GLY A 251 -0.02 -22.52 31.01
C GLY A 251 0.30 -21.79 32.33
N GLY A 252 -0.41 -20.70 32.67
CA GLY A 252 -0.21 -19.94 33.92
C GLY A 252 1.04 -19.06 33.96
N GLN A 253 1.60 -18.69 32.79
CA GLN A 253 2.79 -17.85 32.67
C GLN A 253 2.45 -16.52 32.00
N GLU A 254 3.04 -15.43 32.49
CA GLU A 254 2.91 -14.12 31.83
C GLU A 254 3.91 -13.96 30.68
N PRO A 255 3.48 -13.37 29.53
CA PRO A 255 4.36 -13.10 28.42
C PRO A 255 5.33 -11.95 28.74
N LYS A 256 6.53 -12.02 28.18
CA LYS A 256 7.50 -10.90 28.21
C LYS A 256 7.08 -9.83 27.20
N PRO A 257 7.51 -8.56 27.37
CA PRO A 257 7.25 -7.49 26.39
C PRO A 257 7.62 -7.88 24.97
N PHE A 258 6.81 -7.42 24.01
CA PHE A 258 7.06 -7.60 22.58
C PHE A 258 8.29 -6.80 22.14
N THR A 259 9.14 -7.43 21.36
CA THR A 259 10.30 -6.77 20.75
C THR A 259 10.29 -6.98 19.25
N TYR A 260 10.17 -5.91 18.50
CA TYR A 260 10.26 -5.95 17.03
C TYR A 260 11.72 -6.10 16.58
N LYS A 261 11.96 -7.05 15.70
CA LYS A 261 13.22 -7.21 14.99
C LYS A 261 13.04 -6.63 13.59
N ASP A 262 13.67 -5.51 13.34
CA ASP A 262 13.68 -4.89 12.02
C ASP A 262 14.23 -5.86 10.98
N LYS A 263 13.55 -5.96 9.84
CA LYS A 263 13.93 -6.81 8.69
C LYS A 263 14.44 -6.00 7.50
N GLY A 264 14.50 -4.68 7.66
CA GLY A 264 14.75 -3.76 6.58
C GLY A 264 13.50 -3.46 5.76
N GLN A 265 13.71 -2.78 4.68
CA GLN A 265 12.66 -2.30 3.80
C GLN A 265 13.04 -2.44 2.33
N MET A 266 12.05 -2.57 1.48
CA MET A 266 12.26 -2.66 0.05
C MET A 266 11.08 -2.08 -0.72
N ALA A 267 11.37 -1.54 -1.91
CA ALA A 267 10.37 -1.06 -2.85
C ALA A 267 10.80 -1.40 -4.27
N THR A 268 9.88 -1.90 -5.09
CA THR A 268 10.10 -2.03 -6.53
C THR A 268 9.73 -0.71 -7.23
N ILE A 269 10.43 -0.41 -8.32
CA ILE A 269 10.21 0.82 -9.08
C ILE A 269 9.73 0.48 -10.49
N GLY A 270 10.15 -0.67 -10.98
CA GLY A 270 9.81 -1.19 -12.29
C GLY A 270 10.60 -2.47 -12.57
N ARG A 271 10.53 -2.97 -13.78
CA ARG A 271 11.25 -4.18 -14.17
C ARG A 271 12.75 -4.00 -14.01
N ARG A 272 13.40 -4.88 -13.24
CA ARG A 272 14.83 -4.85 -12.88
C ARG A 272 15.26 -3.59 -12.11
N ARG A 273 14.31 -2.86 -11.53
CA ARG A 273 14.54 -1.67 -10.72
C ARG A 273 13.85 -1.82 -9.37
N ALA A 274 14.63 -1.81 -8.32
CA ALA A 274 14.17 -1.81 -6.94
C ALA A 274 15.23 -1.21 -6.03
N VAL A 275 14.84 -0.89 -4.82
CA VAL A 275 15.72 -0.51 -3.72
C VAL A 275 15.45 -1.42 -2.53
N VAL A 276 16.52 -1.86 -1.87
CA VAL A 276 16.47 -2.69 -0.66
C VAL A 276 17.45 -2.14 0.34
N GLU A 277 16.98 -1.91 1.56
CA GLU A 277 17.81 -1.53 2.70
C GLU A 277 17.63 -2.54 3.82
N LEU A 278 18.74 -3.12 4.26
CA LEU A 278 18.79 -4.00 5.41
C LEU A 278 19.16 -3.18 6.66
N PRO A 279 18.75 -3.59 7.86
CA PRO A 279 19.07 -2.89 9.10
C PRO A 279 20.58 -2.75 9.35
N SER A 280 21.35 -3.71 8.86
CA SER A 280 22.81 -3.71 8.88
C SER A 280 23.32 -4.21 7.53
N GLY A 281 24.07 -3.35 6.84
CA GLY A 281 24.63 -3.68 5.54
C GLY A 281 24.44 -2.60 4.47
N PRO A 282 25.04 -2.77 3.31
CA PRO A 282 24.89 -1.84 2.20
C PRO A 282 23.48 -1.92 1.60
N ALA A 283 22.95 -0.77 1.16
CA ALA A 283 21.75 -0.73 0.35
C ALA A 283 21.99 -1.38 -1.01
N MET A 284 21.03 -2.17 -1.49
CA MET A 284 21.06 -2.78 -2.83
C MET A 284 20.10 -2.05 -3.76
N HIS A 285 20.47 -1.96 -5.04
CA HIS A 285 19.71 -1.29 -6.07
C HIS A 285 19.66 -2.09 -7.38
N GLY A 286 18.70 -1.78 -8.25
CA GLY A 286 18.59 -2.33 -9.59
C GLY A 286 18.18 -3.80 -9.60
N THR A 287 18.76 -4.60 -10.50
CA THR A 287 18.32 -5.98 -10.78
C THR A 287 18.48 -6.92 -9.57
N LEU A 288 19.56 -6.81 -8.79
CA LEU A 288 19.74 -7.64 -7.60
C LEU A 288 18.70 -7.33 -6.51
N ALA A 289 18.43 -6.05 -6.27
CA ALA A 289 17.38 -5.63 -5.37
C ALA A 289 16.00 -6.12 -5.84
N TRP A 290 15.73 -6.06 -7.14
CA TRP A 290 14.50 -6.53 -7.76
C TRP A 290 14.32 -8.06 -7.61
N LEU A 291 15.38 -8.85 -7.85
CA LEU A 291 15.36 -10.30 -7.62
C LEU A 291 15.14 -10.64 -6.14
N SER A 292 15.78 -9.89 -5.25
CA SER A 292 15.56 -10.06 -3.79
C SER A 292 14.10 -9.77 -3.40
N TRP A 293 13.50 -8.72 -3.97
CA TRP A 293 12.09 -8.39 -3.79
C TRP A 293 11.18 -9.52 -4.26
N LEU A 294 11.40 -10.05 -5.49
CA LEU A 294 10.64 -11.17 -6.04
C LEU A 294 10.76 -12.42 -5.15
N GLY A 295 11.99 -12.79 -4.79
CA GLY A 295 12.26 -13.97 -3.98
C GLY A 295 11.60 -13.91 -2.60
N LEU A 296 11.67 -12.74 -1.93
CA LEU A 296 11.04 -12.55 -0.63
C LEU A 296 9.51 -12.68 -0.72
N HIS A 297 8.90 -12.06 -1.72
CA HIS A 297 7.44 -12.11 -1.88
C HIS A 297 6.93 -13.51 -2.19
N VAL A 298 7.64 -14.27 -3.03
CA VAL A 298 7.32 -15.69 -3.28
C VAL A 298 7.49 -16.52 -2.00
N PHE A 299 8.56 -16.27 -1.23
CA PHE A 299 8.80 -17.00 0.03
C PHE A 299 7.65 -16.83 1.04
N TYR A 300 7.10 -15.61 1.14
CA TYR A 300 5.99 -15.32 2.07
C TYR A 300 4.60 -15.72 1.55
N LEU A 301 4.46 -16.10 0.28
CA LEU A 301 3.19 -16.62 -0.22
C LEU A 301 2.79 -17.90 0.52
N ALA A 302 1.53 -17.95 0.93
CA ALA A 302 0.95 -19.13 1.55
C ALA A 302 0.69 -20.23 0.51
N GLY A 303 1.09 -21.46 0.85
CA GLY A 303 0.83 -22.64 0.03
C GLY A 303 1.80 -22.85 -1.14
N GLY A 304 2.33 -24.09 -1.27
CA GLY A 304 3.28 -24.44 -2.33
C GLY A 304 2.68 -24.27 -3.73
N ARG A 305 1.42 -24.63 -3.93
CA ARG A 305 0.71 -24.47 -5.21
C ARG A 305 0.69 -22.99 -5.66
N ASN A 306 0.37 -22.07 -4.74
CA ASN A 306 0.32 -20.64 -5.06
C ASN A 306 1.71 -20.11 -5.44
N ARG A 307 2.77 -20.55 -4.77
CA ARG A 307 4.15 -20.17 -5.12
C ARG A 307 4.50 -20.59 -6.52
N VAL A 308 4.23 -21.84 -6.90
CA VAL A 308 4.48 -22.36 -8.26
C VAL A 308 3.69 -21.61 -9.30
N SER A 309 2.40 -21.36 -9.06
CA SER A 309 1.53 -20.61 -9.98
C SER A 309 2.08 -19.20 -10.21
N VAL A 310 2.39 -18.47 -9.14
CA VAL A 310 2.91 -17.09 -9.26
C VAL A 310 4.28 -17.06 -9.97
N ILE A 311 5.17 -18.01 -9.69
CA ILE A 311 6.46 -18.10 -10.40
C ILE A 311 6.24 -18.34 -11.90
N ALA A 312 5.35 -19.27 -12.27
CA ALA A 312 5.02 -19.58 -13.66
C ALA A 312 4.40 -18.36 -14.36
N ASP A 313 3.44 -17.69 -13.71
CA ASP A 313 2.79 -16.47 -14.24
C ASP A 313 3.81 -15.33 -14.42
N TRP A 314 4.70 -15.11 -13.47
CA TRP A 314 5.74 -14.09 -13.58
C TRP A 314 6.72 -14.42 -14.69
N PHE A 315 7.18 -15.68 -14.78
CA PHE A 315 8.08 -16.13 -15.83
C PHE A 315 7.43 -15.94 -17.21
N TRP A 316 6.17 -16.37 -17.37
CA TRP A 316 5.43 -16.17 -18.61
C TRP A 316 5.26 -14.69 -18.95
N ASN A 317 4.80 -13.89 -18.02
CA ASN A 317 4.63 -12.45 -18.21
C ASN A 317 5.97 -11.74 -18.50
N TYR A 318 7.07 -12.26 -17.97
CA TYR A 318 8.39 -11.71 -18.22
C TYR A 318 8.88 -11.96 -19.65
N ILE A 319 8.66 -13.16 -20.18
CA ILE A 319 9.01 -13.54 -21.55
C ILE A 319 8.05 -12.91 -22.55
N SER A 320 6.75 -12.95 -22.28
CA SER A 320 5.69 -12.44 -23.17
C SER A 320 5.42 -10.94 -23.01
N TRP A 321 6.27 -10.20 -22.29
CA TRP A 321 6.08 -8.79 -22.04
C TRP A 321 5.92 -7.99 -23.34
N GLY A 322 4.77 -7.32 -23.46
CA GLY A 322 4.41 -6.57 -24.67
C GLY A 322 4.04 -7.46 -25.87
N ILE A 323 3.91 -8.78 -25.69
CA ILE A 323 3.36 -9.69 -26.68
C ILE A 323 1.90 -9.97 -26.28
N GLY A 324 0.96 -9.65 -27.17
CA GLY A 324 -0.46 -9.86 -26.96
C GLY A 324 -1.21 -8.64 -26.35
N PRO A 325 -2.51 -8.58 -26.60
CA PRO A 325 -3.37 -7.45 -26.23
C PRO A 325 -3.55 -7.34 -24.71
N LYS A 326 -3.60 -6.11 -24.22
CA LYS A 326 -3.99 -5.77 -22.86
C LYS A 326 -5.50 -5.50 -22.87
N ARG A 327 -6.27 -6.27 -22.11
CA ARG A 327 -7.72 -6.11 -22.05
C ARG A 327 -8.19 -5.86 -20.63
N PRO A 328 -9.25 -5.08 -20.42
CA PRO A 328 -9.92 -5.01 -19.14
C PRO A 328 -10.37 -6.40 -18.68
N VAL A 329 -10.25 -6.67 -17.39
CA VAL A 329 -10.91 -7.82 -16.77
C VAL A 329 -12.33 -7.39 -16.48
N ILE A 330 -13.30 -7.99 -17.17
CA ILE A 330 -14.71 -7.78 -16.90
C ILE A 330 -15.07 -8.79 -15.81
N ASP A 331 -15.53 -8.30 -14.66
CA ASP A 331 -16.04 -9.12 -13.56
C ASP A 331 -17.52 -9.46 -13.81
#